data_8207d53639bfe7fe8012659be514bfa6
#
_entry.id   8207d53639bfe7fe8012659be514bfa6
#
_cell.length_a   1.000
_cell.length_b   1.000
_cell.length_c   1.000
_cell.angle_alpha   90.00
_cell.angle_beta   90.00
_cell.angle_gamma   90.00
#
_symmetry.space_group_name_H-M   'P 1'
#
loop_
_entity.id
_entity.type
_entity.pdbx_description
1 polymer ?
#
loop_
_entity_poly.entity_id
_entity_poly.type
_entity_poly.pdbx_seq_one_letter_code
_entity_poly.pdbx_strand_id
1 'polypeptide(L)'
;MRKISLLFGCLLCMLAATAQIRGNEIRVMVSPDHTDWNYRLNDKCTFTVRVLRAQNLLQNVTVDYELGPEMYPTEVKKGVLLKNGELKLQGTMKTPGFLRCKVTAHVGDRKYEGLATAAYAPEQLQPITEFPADFRE
;
A
#
# COMPACT_ATOMS: atom_id res chain seq x y z
N MET A 1 22.95 -36.22 -33.16
CA MET A 1 22.98 -36.09 -31.70
C MET A 1 23.51 -34.75 -31.18
N ARG A 2 24.51 -34.13 -31.79
CA ARG A 2 25.07 -32.84 -31.35
C ARG A 2 24.10 -31.66 -31.49
N LYS A 3 23.19 -31.70 -32.48
CA LYS A 3 22.20 -30.62 -32.73
C LYS A 3 21.06 -30.57 -31.68
N ILE A 4 20.71 -31.69 -31.07
CA ILE A 4 19.67 -31.81 -30.07
C ILE A 4 20.13 -31.26 -28.71
N SER A 5 21.41 -31.45 -28.37
CA SER A 5 21.98 -30.91 -27.11
C SER A 5 22.06 -29.39 -27.10
N LEU A 6 22.34 -28.78 -28.25
CA LEU A 6 22.35 -27.30 -28.39
C LEU A 6 20.96 -26.68 -28.24
N LEU A 7 19.95 -27.33 -28.82
CA LEU A 7 18.55 -26.89 -28.68
C LEU A 7 18.03 -26.98 -27.22
N PHE A 8 18.44 -28.01 -26.47
CA PHE A 8 18.08 -28.19 -25.09
C PHE A 8 18.76 -27.15 -24.17
N GLY A 9 20.00 -26.77 -24.48
CA GLY A 9 20.71 -25.72 -23.75
C GLY A 9 20.08 -24.33 -23.93
N CYS A 10 19.65 -23.99 -25.14
CA CYS A 10 18.98 -22.71 -25.40
C CYS A 10 17.60 -22.61 -24.73
N LEU A 11 16.87 -23.72 -24.60
CA LEU A 11 15.56 -23.75 -23.94
C LEU A 11 15.71 -23.54 -22.43
N LEU A 12 16.75 -24.10 -21.80
CA LEU A 12 17.03 -23.86 -20.37
C LEU A 12 17.42 -22.40 -20.08
N CYS A 13 18.17 -21.77 -20.97
CA CYS A 13 18.56 -20.36 -20.81
C CYS A 13 17.37 -19.42 -20.88
N MET A 14 16.36 -19.72 -21.70
CA MET A 14 15.15 -18.90 -21.78
C MET A 14 14.28 -18.98 -20.52
N LEU A 15 14.22 -20.12 -19.87
CA LEU A 15 13.48 -20.30 -18.63
C LEU A 15 14.14 -19.56 -17.45
N ALA A 16 15.45 -19.47 -17.43
CA ALA A 16 16.18 -18.73 -16.40
C ALA A 16 16.00 -17.21 -16.53
N ALA A 17 15.86 -16.68 -17.75
CA ALA A 17 15.69 -15.26 -17.99
C ALA A 17 14.33 -14.74 -17.50
N THR A 18 13.27 -15.55 -17.58
CA THR A 18 11.94 -15.15 -17.09
C THR A 18 11.82 -15.13 -15.57
N ALA A 19 12.63 -15.93 -14.86
CA ALA A 19 12.64 -15.93 -13.40
C ALA A 19 13.34 -14.69 -12.82
N GLN A 20 14.29 -14.09 -13.53
CA GLN A 20 15.00 -12.89 -13.07
C GLN A 20 14.18 -11.60 -13.17
N ILE A 21 13.19 -11.54 -14.06
CA ILE A 21 12.35 -10.35 -14.23
C ILE A 21 11.41 -10.14 -13.03
N ARG A 22 11.01 -11.22 -12.37
CA ARG A 22 10.11 -11.15 -11.20
C ARG A 22 10.77 -10.62 -9.93
N GLY A 23 12.10 -10.68 -9.83
CA GLY A 23 12.84 -10.23 -8.66
C GLY A 23 13.02 -8.72 -8.52
N ASN A 24 12.76 -7.95 -9.58
CA ASN A 24 12.97 -6.49 -9.60
C ASN A 24 11.69 -5.66 -9.40
N GLU A 25 10.61 -6.30 -9.02
CA GLU A 25 9.33 -5.62 -8.79
C GLU A 25 9.42 -4.68 -7.60
N ILE A 26 8.94 -3.45 -7.79
CA ILE A 26 8.84 -2.46 -6.72
C ILE A 26 7.48 -2.58 -6.07
N ARG A 27 7.46 -2.60 -4.73
CA ARG A 27 6.25 -2.65 -3.93
C ARG A 27 6.24 -1.52 -2.92
N VAL A 28 5.09 -0.88 -2.77
CA VAL A 28 4.83 0.07 -1.71
C VAL A 28 3.92 -0.61 -0.69
N MET A 29 4.45 -0.85 0.50
CA MET A 29 3.70 -1.48 1.59
C MET A 29 3.34 -0.42 2.62
N VAL A 30 2.06 -0.35 2.96
CA VAL A 30 1.55 0.52 4.02
C VAL A 30 0.80 -0.36 5.01
N SER A 31 1.16 -0.26 6.28
CA SER A 31 0.53 -1.07 7.33
C SER A 31 0.30 -0.24 8.59
N PRO A 32 -0.86 -0.40 9.24
CA PRO A 32 -1.10 0.19 10.55
C PRO A 32 -0.32 -0.56 11.64
N ASP A 33 -0.23 0.04 12.83
CA ASP A 33 0.46 -0.56 13.97
C ASP A 33 -0.39 -1.59 14.72
N HIS A 34 -1.70 -1.67 14.46
CA HIS A 34 -2.55 -2.75 14.98
C HIS A 34 -2.77 -3.82 13.92
N THR A 35 -2.57 -5.08 14.30
CA THR A 35 -2.71 -6.22 13.39
C THR A 35 -4.14 -6.49 12.94
N ASP A 36 -5.12 -6.11 13.75
CA ASP A 36 -6.54 -6.24 13.45
C ASP A 36 -7.12 -5.02 12.71
N TRP A 37 -6.32 -3.97 12.50
CA TRP A 37 -6.69 -2.73 11.83
C TRP A 37 -7.79 -1.93 12.53
N ASN A 38 -8.08 -2.26 13.79
CA ASN A 38 -9.14 -1.63 14.59
C ASN A 38 -8.56 -0.70 15.65
N TYR A 39 -9.19 0.45 15.81
CA TYR A 39 -8.79 1.50 16.74
C TYR A 39 -10.00 2.04 17.47
N ARG A 40 -9.77 2.54 18.68
CA ARG A 40 -10.76 3.32 19.42
C ARG A 40 -10.69 4.77 19.00
N LEU A 41 -11.78 5.50 19.23
CA LEU A 41 -11.79 6.94 18.97
C LEU A 41 -10.66 7.64 19.75
N ASN A 42 -10.00 8.57 19.13
CA ASN A 42 -8.86 9.35 19.64
C ASN A 42 -7.56 8.56 19.81
N ASP A 43 -7.52 7.27 19.54
CA ASP A 43 -6.28 6.52 19.52
C ASP A 43 -5.41 6.96 18.32
N LYS A 44 -4.10 6.94 18.52
CA LYS A 44 -3.17 7.23 17.43
C LYS A 44 -2.91 5.97 16.62
N CYS A 45 -3.06 6.09 15.32
CA CYS A 45 -2.68 5.06 14.36
C CYS A 45 -1.35 5.45 13.71
N THR A 46 -0.37 4.57 13.78
CA THR A 46 0.90 4.77 13.08
C THR A 46 0.94 3.87 11.85
N PHE A 47 0.95 4.50 10.68
CA PHE A 47 1.15 3.78 9.42
C PHE A 47 2.63 3.71 9.12
N THR A 48 3.14 2.51 8.89
CA THR A 48 4.51 2.30 8.43
C THR A 48 4.47 2.12 6.92
N VAL A 49 5.18 3.00 6.21
CA VAL A 49 5.31 2.96 4.76
C VAL A 49 6.68 2.41 4.42
N ARG A 50 6.73 1.40 3.57
CA ARG A 50 7.97 0.81 3.07
C ARG A 50 7.93 0.69 1.56
N VAL A 51 8.98 1.15 0.91
CA VAL A 51 9.18 0.96 -0.52
C VAL A 51 10.27 -0.07 -0.72
N LEU A 52 9.92 -1.17 -1.36
CA LEU A 52 10.79 -2.35 -1.50
C LEU A 52 11.07 -2.63 -2.98
N ARG A 53 12.31 -3.00 -3.26
CA ARG A 53 12.70 -3.62 -4.53
C ARG A 53 13.31 -4.98 -4.22
N ALA A 54 12.74 -6.05 -4.78
CA ALA A 54 13.19 -7.42 -4.52
C ALA A 54 13.34 -7.70 -3.01
N GLN A 55 12.36 -7.28 -2.20
CA GLN A 55 12.28 -7.44 -0.74
C GLN A 55 13.29 -6.63 0.07
N ASN A 56 14.08 -5.77 -0.56
CA ASN A 56 15.00 -4.87 0.12
C ASN A 56 14.45 -3.44 0.11
N LEU A 57 14.69 -2.70 1.19
CA LEU A 57 14.28 -1.31 1.28
C LEU A 57 15.03 -0.48 0.23
N LEU A 58 14.26 0.26 -0.57
CA LEU A 58 14.80 1.13 -1.61
C LEU A 58 15.17 2.49 -1.00
N GLN A 59 16.44 2.87 -1.13
CA GLN A 59 16.94 4.12 -0.57
C GLN A 59 16.67 5.31 -1.50
N ASN A 60 16.51 6.49 -0.91
CA ASN A 60 16.36 7.77 -1.61
C ASN A 60 15.16 7.79 -2.58
N VAL A 61 14.02 7.33 -2.12
CA VAL A 61 12.77 7.34 -2.88
C VAL A 61 11.94 8.56 -2.51
N THR A 62 11.39 9.22 -3.51
CA THR A 62 10.44 10.31 -3.30
C THR A 62 9.01 9.76 -3.30
N VAL A 63 8.23 10.14 -2.30
CA VAL A 63 6.83 9.71 -2.18
C VAL A 63 5.92 10.91 -1.98
N ASP A 64 4.68 10.76 -2.46
CA ASP A 64 3.56 11.63 -2.13
C ASP A 64 2.62 10.84 -1.23
N TYR A 65 2.03 11.47 -0.22
CA TYR A 65 1.04 10.77 0.59
C TYR A 65 -0.17 11.61 0.94
N GLU A 66 -1.28 10.92 1.14
CA GLU A 66 -2.53 11.46 1.64
C GLU A 66 -2.95 10.68 2.87
N LEU A 67 -3.25 11.39 3.95
CA LEU A 67 -3.68 10.81 5.22
C LEU A 67 -4.90 11.54 5.74
N GLY A 68 -5.92 10.80 6.13
CA GLY A 68 -7.14 11.38 6.68
C GLY A 68 -8.34 10.44 6.49
N PRO A 69 -9.54 10.93 6.82
CA PRO A 69 -10.77 10.19 6.56
C PRO A 69 -10.89 9.82 5.08
N GLU A 70 -11.48 8.68 4.78
CA GLU A 70 -11.47 8.04 3.48
C GLU A 70 -11.80 8.98 2.30
N MET A 71 -12.80 9.82 2.44
CA MET A 71 -13.22 10.72 1.37
C MET A 71 -12.59 12.11 1.46
N TYR A 72 -11.99 12.45 2.58
CA TYR A 72 -11.52 13.81 2.86
C TYR A 72 -10.16 13.79 3.53
N PRO A 73 -9.06 13.60 2.76
CA PRO A 73 -7.73 13.62 3.37
C PRO A 73 -7.45 14.97 4.03
N THR A 74 -7.01 14.92 5.28
CA THR A 74 -6.68 16.13 6.05
C THR A 74 -5.22 16.53 5.90
N GLU A 75 -4.37 15.60 5.53
CA GLU A 75 -2.95 15.83 5.32
C GLU A 75 -2.54 15.31 3.95
N VAL A 76 -2.04 16.20 3.10
CA VAL A 76 -1.52 15.86 1.76
C VAL A 76 -0.14 16.44 1.65
N LYS A 77 0.86 15.60 1.42
CA LYS A 77 2.23 16.03 1.19
C LYS A 77 2.80 15.40 -0.07
N LYS A 78 3.57 16.19 -0.79
CA LYS A 78 4.22 15.77 -2.04
C LYS A 78 5.73 15.94 -1.93
N GLY A 79 6.47 15.08 -2.61
CA GLY A 79 7.92 15.19 -2.71
C GLY A 79 8.66 14.88 -1.41
N VAL A 80 8.15 13.98 -0.59
CA VAL A 80 8.80 13.56 0.66
C VAL A 80 9.90 12.56 0.33
N LEU A 81 11.13 12.86 0.74
CA LEU A 81 12.26 11.96 0.52
C LEU A 81 12.36 10.92 1.63
N LEU A 82 12.32 9.64 1.24
CA LEU A 82 12.60 8.51 2.12
C LEU A 82 14.06 8.09 1.99
N LYS A 83 14.89 8.47 2.95
CA LYS A 83 16.32 8.14 2.90
C LYS A 83 16.56 6.62 2.96
N ASN A 84 15.81 5.92 3.81
CA ASN A 84 15.99 4.49 4.07
C ASN A 84 14.83 3.63 3.56
N GLY A 85 13.96 4.17 2.70
CA GLY A 85 12.82 3.44 2.18
C GLY A 85 11.69 3.20 3.17
N GLU A 86 11.75 3.81 4.36
CA GLU A 86 10.73 3.68 5.40
C GLU A 86 10.28 5.05 5.90
N LEU A 87 8.99 5.19 6.11
CA LEU A 87 8.37 6.40 6.66
C LEU A 87 7.26 6.00 7.61
N LYS A 88 7.16 6.68 8.74
CA LYS A 88 6.04 6.51 9.69
C LYS A 88 5.16 7.74 9.68
N LEU A 89 3.86 7.50 9.51
CA LEU A 89 2.83 8.53 9.48
C LEU A 89 1.83 8.27 10.59
N GLN A 90 1.47 9.31 11.34
CA GLN A 90 0.52 9.20 12.44
C GLN A 90 -0.76 9.92 12.12
N GLY A 91 -1.88 9.29 12.42
CA GLY A 91 -3.20 9.86 12.29
C GLY A 91 -4.12 9.44 13.41
N THR A 92 -5.24 10.12 13.55
CA THR A 92 -6.27 9.81 14.53
C THR A 92 -7.63 10.26 14.01
N MET A 93 -8.70 9.69 14.58
CA MET A 93 -10.06 10.10 14.30
C MET A 93 -10.83 10.31 15.60
N LYS A 94 -11.67 11.35 15.61
CA LYS A 94 -12.55 11.67 16.73
C LYS A 94 -13.96 11.11 16.55
N THR A 95 -14.30 10.68 15.35
CA THR A 95 -15.60 10.13 14.99
C THR A 95 -15.42 8.75 14.39
N PRO A 96 -16.42 7.85 14.50
CA PRO A 96 -16.35 6.54 13.83
C PRO A 96 -16.17 6.68 12.33
N GLY A 97 -15.34 5.84 11.75
CA GLY A 97 -15.06 5.86 10.32
C GLY A 97 -13.76 5.17 9.97
N PHE A 98 -13.26 5.48 8.79
CA PHE A 98 -12.04 4.88 8.25
C PHE A 98 -10.98 5.95 8.03
N LEU A 99 -9.83 5.74 8.62
CA LEU A 99 -8.62 6.55 8.39
C LEU A 99 -7.81 5.90 7.29
N ARG A 100 -7.62 6.61 6.19
CA ARG A 100 -6.95 6.10 5.00
C ARG A 100 -5.59 6.74 4.83
N CYS A 101 -4.58 5.90 4.55
CA CYS A 101 -3.25 6.33 4.18
C CYS A 101 -2.94 5.83 2.78
N LYS A 102 -2.81 6.74 1.83
CA LYS A 102 -2.46 6.45 0.44
C LYS A 102 -1.08 7.02 0.16
N VAL A 103 -0.20 6.20 -0.36
CA VAL A 103 1.18 6.59 -0.67
C VAL A 103 1.48 6.29 -2.13
N THR A 104 2.06 7.24 -2.82
CA THR A 104 2.53 7.10 -4.19
C THR A 104 4.04 7.28 -4.22
N ALA A 105 4.77 6.24 -4.58
CA ALA A 105 6.22 6.29 -4.71
C ALA A 105 6.60 6.59 -6.16
N HIS A 106 7.54 7.52 -6.33
CA HIS A 106 8.10 7.87 -7.64
C HIS A 106 9.47 7.22 -7.78
N VAL A 107 9.57 6.25 -8.69
CA VAL A 107 10.83 5.55 -8.98
C VAL A 107 11.09 5.64 -10.48
N GLY A 108 12.08 6.45 -10.86
CA GLY A 108 12.33 6.76 -12.27
C GLY A 108 11.10 7.46 -12.88
N ASP A 109 10.63 6.95 -13.99
CA ASP A 109 9.46 7.49 -14.70
C ASP A 109 8.14 6.83 -14.29
N ARG A 110 8.17 5.93 -13.31
CA ARG A 110 7.00 5.15 -12.88
C ARG A 110 6.53 5.54 -11.50
N LYS A 111 5.23 5.37 -11.29
CA LYS A 111 4.56 5.58 -10.01
C LYS A 111 4.04 4.26 -9.47
N TYR A 112 4.24 4.04 -8.17
CA TYR A 112 3.76 2.84 -7.47
C TYR A 112 2.92 3.28 -6.29
N GLU A 113 1.77 2.64 -6.09
CA GLU A 113 0.84 3.03 -5.03
C GLU A 113 0.76 1.96 -3.95
N GLY A 114 0.64 2.42 -2.71
CA GLY A 114 0.31 1.61 -1.55
C GLY A 114 -0.83 2.26 -0.78
N LEU A 115 -1.66 1.45 -0.16
CA LEU A 115 -2.86 1.89 0.54
C LEU A 115 -3.07 1.06 1.79
N ALA A 116 -3.41 1.73 2.90
CA ALA A 116 -3.90 1.08 4.10
C ALA A 116 -5.04 1.89 4.71
N THR A 117 -5.96 1.19 5.36
CA THR A 117 -7.11 1.81 6.01
C THR A 117 -7.23 1.26 7.43
N ALA A 118 -7.35 2.16 8.41
CA ALA A 118 -7.61 1.81 9.80
C ALA A 118 -9.06 2.09 10.13
N ALA A 119 -9.73 1.14 10.80
CA ALA A 119 -11.12 1.28 11.20
C ALA A 119 -11.19 1.84 12.62
N TYR A 120 -11.86 2.98 12.79
CA TYR A 120 -12.08 3.63 14.07
C TYR A 120 -13.49 3.38 14.56
N ALA A 121 -13.60 2.69 15.69
CA ALA A 121 -14.89 2.31 16.29
C ALA A 121 -15.89 1.77 15.26
N PRO A 122 -15.52 0.72 14.49
CA PRO A 122 -16.37 0.23 13.40
C PRO A 122 -17.71 -0.32 13.91
N GLU A 123 -17.77 -0.75 15.16
CA GLU A 123 -19.01 -1.20 15.82
C GLU A 123 -20.02 -0.07 16.03
N GLN A 124 -19.57 1.18 15.99
CA GLN A 124 -20.43 2.37 16.10
C GLN A 124 -20.93 2.88 14.75
N LEU A 125 -20.41 2.33 13.66
CA LEU A 125 -20.90 2.64 12.33
C LEU A 125 -22.25 1.98 12.14
N GLN A 126 -23.31 2.79 12.07
CA GLN A 126 -24.64 2.28 11.79
C GLN A 126 -24.75 1.95 10.30
N PRO A 127 -25.12 0.72 9.97
CA PRO A 127 -25.42 0.42 8.58
C PRO A 127 -26.61 1.27 8.13
N ILE A 128 -26.54 1.82 6.94
CA ILE A 128 -27.66 2.52 6.32
C ILE A 128 -28.68 1.47 5.91
N THR A 129 -29.46 0.99 6.89
CA THR A 129 -30.42 -0.09 6.68
C THR A 129 -31.85 0.42 6.50
N GLU A 130 -32.05 1.72 6.60
CA GLU A 130 -33.36 2.29 6.29
C GLU A 130 -33.54 2.41 4.79
N PHE A 131 -34.06 1.35 4.21
CA PHE A 131 -34.55 1.42 2.84
C PHE A 131 -35.82 2.27 2.83
N PRO A 132 -35.95 3.22 1.90
CA PRO A 132 -37.21 3.95 1.73
C PRO A 132 -38.36 2.97 1.51
N ALA A 133 -39.56 3.29 1.99
CA ALA A 133 -40.70 2.40 1.91
C ALA A 133 -41.09 1.99 0.49
N ASP A 134 -40.73 2.77 -0.49
CA ASP A 134 -40.95 2.52 -1.92
C ASP A 134 -39.94 1.52 -2.53
N PHE A 135 -38.96 1.06 -1.77
CA PHE A 135 -38.02 0.03 -2.22
C PHE A 135 -38.55 -1.38 -2.07
N ARG A 136 -39.70 -1.53 -1.42
CA ARG A 136 -40.38 -2.83 -1.29
C ARG A 136 -41.42 -3.00 -2.38
N GLU A 137 -41.10 -3.82 -3.31
CA GLU A 137 -42.08 -4.38 -4.22
C GLU A 137 -42.21 -5.87 -4.05
#